data_f46ff6c9206589c7be2dee65b3b4a902
#
_entry.id   f46ff6c9206589c7be2dee65b3b4a902
#
_cell.length_a   1.000
_cell.length_b   1.000
_cell.length_c   1.000
_cell.angle_alpha   90.00
_cell.angle_beta   90.00
_cell.angle_gamma   90.00
#
_symmetry.space_group_name_H-M   'P 1'
#
loop_
_entity.id
_entity.type
_entity.pdbx_description
1 polymer ?
#
loop_
_entity_poly.entity_id
_entity_poly.type
_entity_poly.pdbx_seq_one_letter_code
_entity_poly.pdbx_strand_id
1 'polypeptide(L)'
;MVTVGTFNQLQVVKEVDFGVYLDGDDLDTILLPKRYVPEGCEIGDWVSVFLYFDSDDLLIATTETPKVEVGSCEMLTVVDINHAGAFMDWGLPKDLLVPYNEQQKPMEVGYSYLVYVFHDQQSDRIAASTKLSHHLDETPVWLKPRQAVNLQIAGRTDLGYKAIIDDKYLGLIFRADAYRPLKIGERLPGFVKAVRDDGKIDLLISQATLQGDHDL
;
A
#
# COMPACT_ATOMS: atom_id res chain seq x y z
N MET A 1 -11.86 4.07 -15.95
CA MET A 1 -11.73 5.10 -14.89
C MET A 1 -10.29 5.13 -14.43
N VAL A 2 -9.65 6.28 -14.49
CA VAL A 2 -8.25 6.50 -14.09
C VAL A 2 -8.20 6.75 -12.58
N THR A 3 -7.25 6.12 -11.89
CA THR A 3 -7.16 6.15 -10.42
C THR A 3 -5.79 6.66 -9.97
N VAL A 4 -5.78 7.70 -9.15
CA VAL A 4 -4.57 8.26 -8.55
C VAL A 4 -3.99 7.28 -7.50
N GLY A 5 -2.66 7.17 -7.46
CA GLY A 5 -1.96 6.33 -6.51
C GLY A 5 -1.91 4.84 -6.88
N THR A 6 -2.23 4.52 -8.12
CA THR A 6 -2.19 3.16 -8.68
C THR A 6 -1.59 3.17 -10.09
N PHE A 7 -1.28 1.99 -10.62
CA PHE A 7 -0.91 1.83 -12.02
C PHE A 7 -2.14 1.90 -12.92
N ASN A 8 -1.99 2.63 -14.03
CA ASN A 8 -3.00 2.79 -15.06
C ASN A 8 -2.37 2.57 -16.43
N GLN A 9 -3.13 1.99 -17.37
CA GLN A 9 -2.77 1.93 -18.79
C GLN A 9 -3.33 3.17 -19.48
N LEU A 10 -2.45 4.10 -19.89
CA LEU A 10 -2.85 5.35 -20.51
C LEU A 10 -2.21 5.51 -21.89
N GLN A 11 -2.93 6.18 -22.79
CA GLN A 11 -2.51 6.36 -24.16
C GLN A 11 -1.77 7.70 -24.34
N VAL A 12 -0.66 7.68 -25.06
CA VAL A 12 0.09 8.88 -25.45
C VAL A 12 -0.71 9.66 -26.47
N VAL A 13 -0.99 10.94 -26.16
CA VAL A 13 -1.78 11.82 -27.03
C VAL A 13 -0.98 13.00 -27.56
N LYS A 14 0.16 13.34 -26.97
CA LYS A 14 1.01 14.44 -27.39
C LYS A 14 2.46 14.21 -27.00
N GLU A 15 3.39 14.60 -27.87
CA GLU A 15 4.83 14.60 -27.58
C GLU A 15 5.32 16.04 -27.45
N VAL A 16 6.15 16.30 -26.47
CA VAL A 16 6.79 17.59 -26.17
C VAL A 16 8.26 17.38 -25.84
N ASP A 17 9.07 18.45 -25.80
CA ASP A 17 10.51 18.34 -25.54
C ASP A 17 10.84 17.72 -24.16
N PHE A 18 9.99 17.93 -23.17
CA PHE A 18 10.21 17.48 -21.79
C PHE A 18 9.45 16.19 -21.42
N GLY A 19 8.80 15.54 -22.37
CA GLY A 19 8.10 14.28 -22.14
C GLY A 19 6.95 14.02 -23.10
N VAL A 20 5.98 13.23 -22.65
CA VAL A 20 4.73 12.99 -23.37
C VAL A 20 3.54 13.28 -22.46
N TYR A 21 2.42 13.67 -23.07
CA TYR A 21 1.14 13.78 -22.39
C TYR A 21 0.29 12.53 -22.64
N LEU A 22 -0.29 12.02 -21.56
CA LEU A 22 -1.15 10.84 -21.57
C LEU A 22 -2.61 11.26 -21.39
N ASP A 23 -3.52 10.51 -21.99
CA ASP A 23 -4.95 10.71 -21.82
C ASP A 23 -5.37 10.23 -20.43
N GLY A 24 -5.66 11.17 -19.53
CA GLY A 24 -6.10 10.90 -18.15
C GLY A 24 -7.61 10.79 -18.01
N ASP A 25 -8.38 10.73 -19.11
CA ASP A 25 -9.84 10.69 -19.09
C ASP A 25 -10.41 11.88 -18.29
N ASP A 26 -11.13 11.65 -17.20
CA ASP A 26 -11.70 12.71 -16.34
C ASP A 26 -10.63 13.61 -15.69
N LEU A 27 -9.38 13.19 -15.67
CA LEU A 27 -8.26 13.91 -15.04
C LEU A 27 -7.46 14.78 -16.04
N ASP A 28 -8.02 15.04 -17.21
CA ASP A 28 -7.35 15.76 -18.32
C ASP A 28 -6.07 15.04 -18.78
N THR A 29 -5.19 15.75 -19.48
CA THR A 29 -3.90 15.20 -19.89
C THR A 29 -2.90 15.22 -18.76
N ILE A 30 -2.13 14.12 -18.63
CA ILE A 30 -1.15 13.92 -17.56
C ILE A 30 0.24 13.82 -18.16
N LEU A 31 1.20 14.60 -17.64
CA LEU A 31 2.58 14.57 -18.09
C LEU A 31 3.30 13.31 -17.59
N LEU A 32 3.94 12.59 -18.51
CA LEU A 32 4.97 11.61 -18.23
C LEU A 32 6.33 12.26 -18.59
N PRO A 33 7.17 12.61 -17.60
CA PRO A 33 8.46 13.25 -17.86
C PRO A 33 9.36 12.40 -18.76
N LYS A 34 10.17 13.05 -19.58
CA LYS A 34 11.00 12.41 -20.60
C LYS A 34 11.87 11.25 -20.08
N ARG A 35 12.44 11.41 -18.89
CA ARG A 35 13.29 10.38 -18.27
C ARG A 35 12.56 9.07 -17.95
N TYR A 36 11.23 9.10 -17.90
CA TYR A 36 10.38 7.95 -17.62
C TYR A 36 9.66 7.41 -18.86
N VAL A 37 9.81 8.08 -20.00
CA VAL A 37 9.19 7.64 -21.26
C VAL A 37 9.95 6.41 -21.78
N PRO A 38 9.25 5.29 -22.06
CA PRO A 38 9.87 4.12 -22.65
C PRO A 38 10.55 4.44 -23.99
N GLU A 39 11.66 3.77 -24.28
CA GLU A 39 12.35 3.93 -25.55
C GLU A 39 11.44 3.52 -26.73
N GLY A 40 11.42 4.34 -27.77
CA GLY A 40 10.60 4.09 -28.96
C GLY A 40 9.11 4.38 -28.80
N CYS A 41 8.73 5.06 -27.71
CA CYS A 41 7.33 5.41 -27.45
C CYS A 41 6.84 6.49 -28.42
N GLU A 42 5.69 6.25 -29.04
CA GLU A 42 5.07 7.15 -30.02
C GLU A 42 3.63 7.52 -29.61
N ILE A 43 3.10 8.58 -30.21
CA ILE A 43 1.68 8.96 -30.07
C ILE A 43 0.80 7.76 -30.46
N GLY A 44 -0.19 7.46 -29.62
CA GLY A 44 -1.07 6.31 -29.80
C GLY A 44 -0.66 5.07 -29.02
N ASP A 45 0.58 5.01 -28.51
CA ASP A 45 1.03 3.89 -27.67
C ASP A 45 0.38 3.93 -26.29
N TRP A 46 0.18 2.75 -25.72
CA TRP A 46 -0.30 2.57 -24.36
C TRP A 46 0.87 2.33 -23.42
N VAL A 47 0.91 3.07 -22.31
CA VAL A 47 1.97 2.99 -21.31
C VAL A 47 1.37 2.68 -19.94
N SER A 48 1.99 1.74 -19.22
CA SER A 48 1.65 1.47 -17.82
C SER A 48 2.35 2.48 -16.93
N VAL A 49 1.59 3.33 -16.25
CA VAL A 49 2.13 4.40 -15.42
C VAL A 49 1.48 4.44 -14.05
N PHE A 50 2.28 4.81 -13.06
CA PHE A 50 1.82 5.15 -11.72
C PHE A 50 1.51 6.64 -11.67
N LEU A 51 0.36 7.01 -11.09
CA LEU A 51 -0.07 8.41 -10.98
C LEU A 51 0.09 8.90 -9.55
N TYR A 52 0.77 10.03 -9.39
CA TYR A 52 0.96 10.67 -8.09
C TYR A 52 1.08 12.18 -8.26
N PHE A 53 1.15 12.91 -7.15
CA PHE A 53 1.33 14.36 -7.18
C PHE A 53 2.79 14.72 -6.96
N ASP A 54 3.31 15.65 -7.78
CA ASP A 54 4.67 16.15 -7.65
C ASP A 54 4.82 17.17 -6.49
N SER A 55 5.99 17.79 -6.36
CA SER A 55 6.27 18.76 -5.30
C SER A 55 5.45 20.04 -5.40
N ASP A 56 4.88 20.33 -6.56
CA ASP A 56 3.99 21.46 -6.80
C ASP A 56 2.50 21.07 -6.70
N ASP A 57 2.22 19.89 -6.16
CA ASP A 57 0.88 19.29 -6.06
C ASP A 57 0.17 19.12 -7.42
N LEU A 58 0.94 18.96 -8.51
CA LEU A 58 0.43 18.65 -9.82
C LEU A 58 0.42 17.14 -10.05
N LEU A 59 -0.67 16.65 -10.67
CA LEU A 59 -0.79 15.24 -11.04
C LEU A 59 0.24 14.91 -12.14
N ILE A 60 1.04 13.87 -11.90
CA ILE A 60 2.13 13.46 -12.79
C ILE A 60 2.19 11.94 -12.90
N ALA A 61 2.70 11.45 -14.01
CA ALA A 61 2.89 10.02 -14.25
C ALA A 61 4.36 9.61 -14.15
N THR A 62 4.60 8.38 -13.78
CA THR A 62 5.93 7.76 -13.80
C THR A 62 5.84 6.31 -14.24
N THR A 63 6.89 5.81 -14.88
CA THR A 63 7.08 4.39 -15.16
C THR A 63 7.89 3.70 -14.06
N GLU A 64 8.35 4.44 -13.06
CA GLU A 64 8.95 3.88 -11.86
C GLU A 64 7.91 3.11 -11.04
N THR A 65 8.37 2.10 -10.31
CA THR A 65 7.50 1.29 -9.42
C THR A 65 7.71 1.75 -7.99
N PRO A 66 6.70 2.36 -7.34
CA PRO A 66 6.78 2.65 -5.91
C PRO A 66 6.76 1.37 -5.08
N LYS A 67 7.17 1.47 -3.82
CA LYS A 67 7.17 0.32 -2.89
C LYS A 67 5.75 -0.11 -2.49
N VAL A 68 4.76 0.75 -2.66
CA VAL A 68 3.36 0.52 -2.27
C VAL A 68 2.43 1.40 -3.09
N GLU A 69 1.21 0.93 -3.31
CA GLU A 69 0.13 1.67 -3.96
C GLU A 69 -0.96 2.07 -2.98
N VAL A 70 -1.82 2.99 -3.38
CA VAL A 70 -3.06 3.31 -2.66
C VAL A 70 -3.91 2.02 -2.50
N GLY A 71 -4.40 1.79 -1.29
CA GLY A 71 -5.18 0.61 -0.95
C GLY A 71 -4.36 -0.57 -0.42
N SER A 72 -3.05 -0.41 -0.27
CA SER A 72 -2.15 -1.46 0.24
C SER A 72 -1.33 -0.96 1.43
N CYS A 73 -0.73 -1.90 2.14
CA CYS A 73 0.15 -1.65 3.28
C CYS A 73 1.57 -2.10 2.98
N GLU A 74 2.55 -1.36 3.49
CA GLU A 74 3.96 -1.73 3.39
C GLU A 74 4.77 -1.14 4.54
N MET A 75 5.90 -1.79 4.86
CA MET A 75 6.92 -1.25 5.74
C MET A 75 7.72 -0.19 5.00
N LEU A 76 7.70 1.04 5.49
CA LEU A 76 8.48 2.14 4.94
C LEU A 76 9.30 2.80 6.04
N THR A 77 10.37 3.48 5.63
CA THR A 77 11.28 4.16 6.55
C THR A 77 11.04 5.67 6.53
N VAL A 78 10.98 6.29 7.71
CA VAL A 78 10.87 7.74 7.86
C VAL A 78 12.20 8.38 7.51
N VAL A 79 12.19 9.34 6.60
CA VAL A 79 13.38 10.07 6.13
C VAL A 79 13.42 11.52 6.61
N ASP A 80 12.28 12.11 6.97
CA ASP A 80 12.18 13.48 7.46
C ASP A 80 10.91 13.69 8.28
N ILE A 81 10.91 14.71 9.13
CA ILE A 81 9.75 15.15 9.92
C ILE A 81 9.72 16.67 9.92
N ASN A 82 8.54 17.24 9.69
CA ASN A 82 8.33 18.68 9.78
C ASN A 82 6.96 19.00 10.41
N HIS A 83 6.47 20.23 10.25
CA HIS A 83 5.20 20.70 10.81
C HIS A 83 3.97 19.95 10.24
N ALA A 84 4.08 19.32 9.07
CA ALA A 84 2.98 18.59 8.43
C ALA A 84 2.86 17.14 8.93
N GLY A 85 3.98 16.52 9.30
CA GLY A 85 4.03 15.13 9.73
C GLY A 85 5.35 14.46 9.43
N ALA A 86 5.32 13.15 9.29
CA ALA A 86 6.47 12.33 8.91
C ALA A 86 6.45 12.05 7.41
N PHE A 87 7.63 12.07 6.80
CA PHE A 87 7.82 11.75 5.38
C PHE A 87 8.56 10.43 5.26
N MET A 88 8.05 9.54 4.43
CA MET A 88 8.56 8.20 4.23
C MET A 88 9.05 8.00 2.80
N ASP A 89 10.14 7.25 2.65
CA ASP A 89 10.64 6.83 1.35
C ASP A 89 9.77 5.68 0.81
N TRP A 90 9.04 5.92 -0.26
CA TRP A 90 8.27 4.92 -0.97
C TRP A 90 8.77 4.64 -2.40
N GLY A 91 9.99 5.12 -2.70
CA GLY A 91 10.67 4.83 -3.96
C GLY A 91 10.45 5.87 -5.05
N LEU A 92 9.68 6.93 -4.80
CA LEU A 92 9.45 8.02 -5.74
C LEU A 92 10.18 9.30 -5.28
N PRO A 93 10.44 10.27 -6.19
CA PRO A 93 11.12 11.51 -5.84
C PRO A 93 10.46 12.33 -4.73
N LYS A 94 9.12 12.35 -4.70
CA LYS A 94 8.35 12.99 -3.63
C LYS A 94 8.04 11.96 -2.55
N ASP A 95 8.48 12.22 -1.32
CA ASP A 95 8.24 11.35 -0.18
C ASP A 95 6.75 11.28 0.18
N LEU A 96 6.36 10.17 0.80
CA LEU A 96 4.99 9.90 1.22
C LEU A 96 4.74 10.48 2.61
N LEU A 97 3.72 11.34 2.74
CA LEU A 97 3.39 12.00 4.00
C LEU A 97 2.51 11.11 4.90
N VAL A 98 2.88 11.03 6.17
CA VAL A 98 2.02 10.55 7.25
C VAL A 98 1.65 11.75 8.13
N PRO A 99 0.45 12.33 7.97
CA PRO A 99 0.03 13.46 8.80
C PRO A 99 0.00 13.10 10.28
N TYR A 100 0.16 14.08 11.18
CA TYR A 100 0.18 13.80 12.62
C TYR A 100 -1.11 13.12 13.12
N ASN A 101 -2.27 13.48 12.55
CA ASN A 101 -3.55 12.86 12.90
C ASN A 101 -3.69 11.40 12.42
N GLU A 102 -2.79 10.95 11.55
CA GLU A 102 -2.75 9.56 11.05
C GLU A 102 -1.62 8.73 11.71
N GLN A 103 -0.95 9.29 12.71
CA GLN A 103 0.09 8.58 13.45
C GLN A 103 -0.48 8.01 14.75
N GLN A 104 -0.42 6.69 14.91
CA GLN A 104 -0.84 6.00 16.15
C GLN A 104 0.05 6.39 17.33
N LYS A 105 1.34 6.53 17.07
CA LYS A 105 2.36 7.02 18.00
C LYS A 105 3.29 7.97 17.25
N PRO A 106 4.00 8.88 17.94
CA PRO A 106 5.01 9.71 17.30
C PRO A 106 6.01 8.87 16.51
N MET A 107 6.28 9.28 15.28
CA MET A 107 7.20 8.61 14.37
C MET A 107 8.58 9.28 14.44
N GLU A 108 9.63 8.51 14.21
CA GLU A 108 11.02 8.96 14.32
C GLU A 108 11.78 8.68 13.02
N VAL A 109 12.65 9.63 12.64
CA VAL A 109 13.54 9.49 11.47
C VAL A 109 14.43 8.26 11.62
N GLY A 110 14.58 7.48 10.55
CA GLY A 110 15.40 6.28 10.49
C GLY A 110 14.69 5.01 10.91
N TYR A 111 13.49 5.11 11.50
CA TYR A 111 12.69 3.94 11.87
C TYR A 111 11.70 3.58 10.75
N SER A 112 11.36 2.30 10.69
CA SER A 112 10.39 1.77 9.73
C SER A 112 9.07 1.44 10.41
N TYR A 113 7.97 1.74 9.72
CA TYR A 113 6.61 1.53 10.21
C TYR A 113 5.76 0.92 9.12
N LEU A 114 4.83 0.05 9.50
CA LEU A 114 3.81 -0.44 8.58
C LEU A 114 2.73 0.62 8.41
N VAL A 115 2.50 1.03 7.17
CA VAL A 115 1.52 2.07 6.83
C VAL A 115 0.55 1.58 5.77
N TYR A 116 -0.69 2.05 5.87
CA TYR A 116 -1.72 1.95 4.84
C TYR A 116 -1.69 3.22 4.00
N VAL A 117 -1.70 3.09 2.67
CA VAL A 117 -1.66 4.23 1.75
C VAL A 117 -3.06 4.51 1.21
N PHE A 118 -3.46 5.78 1.25
CA PHE A 118 -4.78 6.21 0.82
C PHE A 118 -4.73 7.54 0.06
N HIS A 119 -5.76 7.77 -0.76
CA HIS A 119 -5.99 9.06 -1.41
C HIS A 119 -6.96 9.86 -0.54
N ASP A 120 -6.45 10.92 0.09
CA ASP A 120 -7.27 11.79 0.93
C ASP A 120 -8.13 12.70 0.05
N GLN A 121 -9.44 12.48 0.09
CA GLN A 121 -10.40 13.21 -0.73
C GLN A 121 -10.54 14.70 -0.33
N GLN A 122 -10.20 15.05 0.90
CA GLN A 122 -10.28 16.43 1.37
C GLN A 122 -9.13 17.29 0.89
N SER A 123 -7.90 16.78 1.00
CA SER A 123 -6.68 17.48 0.57
C SER A 123 -6.31 17.17 -0.88
N ASP A 124 -6.93 16.18 -1.49
CA ASP A 124 -6.60 15.61 -2.81
C ASP A 124 -5.13 15.15 -2.90
N ARG A 125 -4.61 14.62 -1.79
CA ARG A 125 -3.22 14.13 -1.70
C ARG A 125 -3.18 12.64 -1.42
N ILE A 126 -2.10 11.99 -1.83
CA ILE A 126 -1.79 10.64 -1.39
C ILE A 126 -1.10 10.75 -0.03
N ALA A 127 -1.60 10.02 0.95
CA ALA A 127 -1.08 10.02 2.31
C ALA A 127 -1.02 8.58 2.84
N ALA A 128 -0.36 8.42 3.98
CA ALA A 128 -0.27 7.14 4.66
C ALA A 128 -0.68 7.25 6.13
N SER A 129 -1.01 6.12 6.73
CA SER A 129 -1.49 6.04 8.10
C SER A 129 -0.91 4.82 8.81
N THR A 130 -0.49 5.01 10.06
CA THR A 130 -0.19 3.89 10.98
C THR A 130 -1.43 3.44 11.77
N LYS A 131 -2.54 4.19 11.67
CA LYS A 131 -3.82 3.86 12.31
C LYS A 131 -4.63 2.90 11.43
N LEU A 132 -4.17 1.67 11.32
CA LEU A 132 -4.70 0.68 10.37
C LEU A 132 -6.19 0.41 10.57
N SER A 133 -6.68 0.38 11.81
CA SER A 133 -8.09 0.13 12.11
C SER A 133 -9.04 1.25 11.64
N HIS A 134 -8.51 2.44 11.33
CA HIS A 134 -9.31 3.53 10.75
C HIS A 134 -9.57 3.36 9.25
N HIS A 135 -8.78 2.50 8.60
CA HIS A 135 -8.84 2.30 7.14
C HIS A 135 -9.22 0.88 6.73
N LEU A 136 -9.01 -0.10 7.63
CA LEU A 136 -9.27 -1.51 7.36
C LEU A 136 -10.41 -1.99 8.24
N ASP A 137 -11.30 -2.81 7.64
CA ASP A 137 -12.49 -3.33 8.32
C ASP A 137 -12.10 -4.49 9.25
N GLU A 138 -12.46 -4.40 10.52
CA GLU A 138 -12.22 -5.45 11.51
C GLU A 138 -13.34 -6.49 11.59
N THR A 139 -14.48 -6.22 10.96
CA THR A 139 -15.68 -7.07 11.04
C THR A 139 -16.32 -7.34 9.66
N PRO A 140 -15.53 -7.85 8.69
CA PRO A 140 -16.05 -8.08 7.34
C PRO A 140 -17.11 -9.19 7.34
N VAL A 141 -18.24 -8.94 6.69
CA VAL A 141 -19.37 -9.90 6.64
C VAL A 141 -19.22 -10.96 5.54
N TRP A 142 -18.26 -10.76 4.63
CA TRP A 142 -18.08 -11.66 3.46
C TRP A 142 -17.16 -12.85 3.72
N LEU A 143 -16.30 -12.77 4.75
CA LEU A 143 -15.35 -13.82 5.04
C LEU A 143 -16.04 -15.01 5.71
N LYS A 144 -15.64 -16.21 5.30
CA LYS A 144 -16.19 -17.46 5.78
C LYS A 144 -15.09 -18.37 6.34
N PRO A 145 -15.38 -19.20 7.34
CA PRO A 145 -14.44 -20.22 7.83
C PRO A 145 -13.87 -21.06 6.69
N ARG A 146 -12.58 -21.38 6.77
CA ARG A 146 -11.79 -22.14 5.78
C ARG A 146 -11.49 -21.40 4.47
N GLN A 147 -11.95 -20.16 4.30
CA GLN A 147 -11.62 -19.37 3.13
C GLN A 147 -10.12 -19.08 3.10
N ALA A 148 -9.46 -19.33 1.95
CA ALA A 148 -8.08 -18.96 1.72
C ALA A 148 -7.94 -17.45 1.57
N VAL A 149 -6.94 -16.87 2.22
CA VAL A 149 -6.69 -15.42 2.24
C VAL A 149 -5.19 -15.14 2.17
N ASN A 150 -4.84 -13.93 1.73
CA ASN A 150 -3.48 -13.42 1.81
C ASN A 150 -3.34 -12.60 3.08
N LEU A 151 -2.29 -12.86 3.86
CA LEU A 151 -2.04 -12.21 5.13
C LEU A 151 -0.80 -11.33 5.07
N GLN A 152 -0.83 -10.22 5.82
CA GLN A 152 0.34 -9.42 6.13
C GLN A 152 0.34 -9.11 7.61
N ILE A 153 1.45 -9.39 8.29
CA ILE A 153 1.56 -9.20 9.73
C ILE A 153 1.62 -7.71 10.05
N ALA A 154 0.67 -7.24 10.84
CA ALA A 154 0.54 -5.83 11.21
C ALA A 154 1.20 -5.48 12.55
N GLY A 155 1.25 -6.44 13.47
CA GLY A 155 1.83 -6.20 14.79
C GLY A 155 1.66 -7.38 15.72
N ARG A 156 2.29 -7.27 16.90
CA ARG A 156 2.12 -8.21 18.00
C ARG A 156 1.06 -7.70 18.95
N THR A 157 0.31 -8.62 19.54
CA THR A 157 -0.65 -8.36 20.61
C THR A 157 -0.41 -9.35 21.75
N ASP A 158 -1.08 -9.15 22.88
CA ASP A 158 -1.01 -10.09 24.02
C ASP A 158 -1.52 -11.49 23.65
N LEU A 159 -2.44 -11.58 22.69
CA LEU A 159 -3.03 -12.84 22.24
C LEU A 159 -2.27 -13.52 21.10
N GLY A 160 -1.43 -12.78 20.37
CA GLY A 160 -0.70 -13.28 19.23
C GLY A 160 -0.33 -12.19 18.25
N TYR A 161 -0.83 -12.25 17.02
CA TYR A 161 -0.50 -11.31 15.96
C TYR A 161 -1.75 -10.72 15.32
N LYS A 162 -1.74 -9.41 15.12
CA LYS A 162 -2.70 -8.75 14.25
C LYS A 162 -2.22 -8.90 12.80
N ALA A 163 -3.12 -9.25 11.90
CA ALA A 163 -2.81 -9.46 10.48
C ALA A 163 -3.82 -8.75 9.57
N ILE A 164 -3.31 -8.22 8.48
CA ILE A 164 -4.10 -7.64 7.40
C ILE A 164 -4.51 -8.77 6.46
N ILE A 165 -5.80 -8.80 6.10
CA ILE A 165 -6.41 -9.80 5.24
C ILE A 165 -6.72 -9.16 3.89
N ASP A 166 -6.11 -9.66 2.81
CA ASP A 166 -6.36 -9.25 1.42
C ASP A 166 -6.29 -7.71 1.22
N ASP A 167 -5.40 -7.03 1.94
CA ASP A 167 -5.21 -5.56 1.95
C ASP A 167 -6.44 -4.74 2.40
N LYS A 168 -7.50 -5.38 2.93
CA LYS A 168 -8.78 -4.72 3.21
C LYS A 168 -9.28 -4.89 4.64
N TYR A 169 -8.93 -6.00 5.29
CA TYR A 169 -9.51 -6.38 6.58
C TYR A 169 -8.43 -6.65 7.61
N LEU A 170 -8.81 -6.65 8.88
CA LEU A 170 -7.96 -7.01 9.99
C LEU A 170 -8.48 -8.23 10.73
N GLY A 171 -7.58 -9.09 11.16
CA GLY A 171 -7.88 -10.27 11.95
C GLY A 171 -6.76 -10.60 12.94
N LEU A 172 -6.95 -11.69 13.68
CA LEU A 172 -6.05 -12.14 14.73
C LEU A 172 -5.54 -13.55 14.45
N ILE A 173 -4.22 -13.73 14.55
CA ILE A 173 -3.58 -15.04 14.61
C ILE A 173 -3.23 -15.29 16.08
N PHE A 174 -3.83 -16.30 16.72
CA PHE A 174 -3.46 -16.65 18.09
C PHE A 174 -2.03 -17.18 18.15
N ARG A 175 -1.34 -16.91 19.25
CA ARG A 175 0.05 -17.32 19.46
C ARG A 175 0.26 -18.82 19.21
N ALA A 176 -0.68 -19.65 19.69
CA ALA A 176 -0.62 -21.10 19.51
C ALA A 176 -0.71 -21.54 18.04
N ASP A 177 -1.30 -20.73 17.19
CA ASP A 177 -1.49 -21.01 15.75
C ASP A 177 -0.38 -20.42 14.87
N ALA A 178 0.56 -19.68 15.44
CA ALA A 178 1.63 -19.02 14.67
C ALA A 178 2.77 -19.96 14.26
N TYR A 179 3.01 -21.05 15.00
CA TYR A 179 4.06 -22.07 14.78
C TYR A 179 5.51 -21.57 14.84
N ARG A 180 5.75 -20.31 14.55
CA ARG A 180 7.04 -19.62 14.58
C ARG A 180 6.86 -18.14 14.86
N PRO A 181 7.92 -17.41 15.24
CA PRO A 181 7.86 -15.94 15.30
C PRO A 181 7.58 -15.35 13.90
N LEU A 182 6.68 -14.36 13.86
CA LEU A 182 6.33 -13.64 12.65
C LEU A 182 6.87 -12.21 12.72
N LYS A 183 7.28 -11.67 11.59
CA LYS A 183 7.80 -10.30 11.47
C LYS A 183 6.71 -9.35 11.00
N ILE A 184 6.68 -8.13 11.56
CA ILE A 184 5.78 -7.06 11.08
C ILE A 184 6.11 -6.78 9.61
N GLY A 185 5.09 -6.70 8.77
CA GLY A 185 5.20 -6.51 7.33
C GLY A 185 5.33 -7.81 6.52
N GLU A 186 5.60 -8.93 7.18
CA GLU A 186 5.72 -10.24 6.50
C GLU A 186 4.42 -10.63 5.82
N ARG A 187 4.52 -11.09 4.58
CA ARG A 187 3.37 -11.58 3.79
C ARG A 187 3.41 -13.10 3.72
N LEU A 188 2.26 -13.73 3.94
CA LEU A 188 2.13 -15.19 3.90
C LEU A 188 0.68 -15.59 3.60
N PRO A 189 0.45 -16.77 3.00
CA PRO A 189 -0.89 -17.31 2.79
C PRO A 189 -1.47 -17.84 4.11
N GLY A 190 -2.79 -17.80 4.22
CA GLY A 190 -3.50 -18.30 5.38
C GLY A 190 -4.95 -18.61 5.09
N PHE A 191 -5.70 -18.88 6.15
CA PHE A 191 -7.11 -19.22 6.10
C PHE A 191 -7.87 -18.52 7.22
N VAL A 192 -9.15 -18.29 6.99
CA VAL A 192 -10.07 -17.88 8.05
C VAL A 192 -10.32 -19.11 8.95
N LYS A 193 -9.96 -19.00 10.23
CA LYS A 193 -10.22 -20.04 11.24
C LYS A 193 -11.67 -19.99 11.70
N ALA A 194 -12.13 -18.80 12.09
CA ALA A 194 -13.47 -18.57 12.60
C ALA A 194 -13.88 -17.11 12.40
N VAL A 195 -15.17 -16.89 12.22
CA VAL A 195 -15.81 -15.59 12.35
C VAL A 195 -16.47 -15.58 13.72
N ARG A 196 -16.01 -14.70 14.62
CA ARG A 196 -16.54 -14.64 16.00
C ARG A 196 -17.94 -14.01 16.03
N ASP A 197 -18.65 -14.18 17.14
CA ASP A 197 -19.99 -13.59 17.32
C ASP A 197 -19.99 -12.07 17.22
N ASP A 198 -18.88 -11.41 17.60
CA ASP A 198 -18.68 -9.96 17.43
C ASP A 198 -18.29 -9.55 16.00
N GLY A 199 -18.20 -10.50 15.08
CA GLY A 199 -17.82 -10.29 13.68
C GLY A 199 -16.32 -10.26 13.42
N LYS A 200 -15.48 -10.29 14.44
CA LYS A 200 -14.03 -10.31 14.28
C LYS A 200 -13.53 -11.65 13.73
N ILE A 201 -12.39 -11.62 13.07
CA ILE A 201 -11.85 -12.75 12.31
C ILE A 201 -10.66 -13.35 13.01
N ASP A 202 -10.71 -14.65 13.28
CA ASP A 202 -9.58 -15.45 13.69
C ASP A 202 -8.97 -16.16 12.48
N LEU A 203 -7.64 -16.21 12.42
CA LEU A 203 -6.87 -16.63 11.25
C LEU A 203 -5.94 -17.79 11.58
N LEU A 204 -5.64 -18.59 10.56
CA LEU A 204 -4.60 -19.61 10.56
C LEU A 204 -3.58 -19.34 9.46
N ILE A 205 -2.32 -19.68 9.73
CA ILE A 205 -1.25 -19.65 8.73
C ILE A 205 -1.29 -20.96 7.93
N SER A 206 -1.03 -20.89 6.62
CA SER A 206 -0.89 -22.09 5.81
C SER A 206 0.37 -22.87 6.17
N GLN A 207 0.23 -24.17 6.44
CA GLN A 207 1.38 -25.05 6.77
C GLN A 207 2.33 -25.24 5.60
N ALA A 208 1.92 -25.05 4.38
CA ALA A 208 2.78 -25.17 3.18
C ALA A 208 3.94 -24.16 3.20
N THR A 209 3.83 -23.08 3.94
CA THR A 209 4.90 -22.08 4.09
C THR A 209 6.00 -22.53 5.07
N LEU A 210 5.75 -23.55 5.88
CA LEU A 210 6.70 -24.06 6.88
C LEU A 210 7.68 -25.09 6.30
N GLN A 211 7.40 -25.67 5.13
CA GLN A 211 8.25 -26.70 4.51
C GLN A 211 9.30 -26.13 3.57
N GLY A 212 9.25 -24.86 3.22
CA GLY A 212 10.20 -24.22 2.29
C GLY A 212 11.54 -23.78 2.88
N ASP A 213 11.68 -23.79 4.21
CA ASP A 213 12.89 -23.26 4.90
C ASP A 213 13.83 -24.37 5.43
N HIS A 214 13.60 -25.65 5.09
CA HIS A 214 14.43 -26.77 5.56
C HIS A 214 15.27 -27.47 4.46
N ASP A 215 15.23 -26.99 3.21
CA ASP A 215 16.06 -27.53 2.13
C ASP A 215 16.99 -26.45 1.54
N LEU A 216 17.98 -26.01 2.33
CA LEU A 216 19.23 -25.38 1.86
C LEU A 216 20.37 -25.67 2.85
#